data_1b524bb5d6f49b77ef213aa81ffe9994
#
_entry.id   1b524bb5d6f49b77ef213aa81ffe9994
#
_cell.length_a   1.000
_cell.length_b   1.000
_cell.length_c   1.000
_cell.angle_alpha   90.00
_cell.angle_beta   90.00
_cell.angle_gamma   90.00
#
_symmetry.space_group_name_H-M   'P 1'
#
loop_
_entity.id
_entity.type
_entity.pdbx_description
1 polymer ?
#
loop_
_entity_poly.entity_id
_entity_poly.type
_entity_poly.pdbx_seq_one_letter_code
_entity_poly.pdbx_strand_id
1 'polypeptide(L)'
;LIEVIQDHQHFIKELQVNEKLILHHLAQGTLTDPTLITHKLLTMEMELQQRVELAVHGVQMAQLRRLAADLIPASQLNSLYERITVQAQQMKHKLLTEVPSDLFQLEISYFYDGENIHLLLHVPSIPENSMLRLLKLHPFPLPINSNFSVIPSIRNDILAISAGGQTRYSSQISSVDLLGCHSVNNVYLCEKSGV
;
A
#
# COMPACT_ATOMS: atom_id res chain seq x y z
N LEU A 1 -0.71 -7.36 -9.69
CA LEU A 1 -1.28 -6.64 -10.84
C LEU A 1 -2.71 -6.28 -10.52
N ILE A 2 -3.01 -4.99 -10.37
CA ILE A 2 -4.39 -4.52 -10.15
C ILE A 2 -4.94 -4.16 -11.52
N GLU A 3 -5.89 -4.95 -12.03
CA GLU A 3 -6.67 -4.62 -13.22
C GLU A 3 -7.71 -3.54 -12.86
N VAL A 4 -7.28 -2.29 -12.82
CA VAL A 4 -8.20 -1.14 -12.60
C VAL A 4 -8.89 -0.73 -13.91
N ILE A 5 -8.44 -1.23 -15.06
CA ILE A 5 -8.84 -0.72 -16.39
C ILE A 5 -9.89 -1.57 -17.10
N GLN A 6 -10.21 -2.79 -16.63
CA GLN A 6 -11.33 -3.55 -17.19
C GLN A 6 -12.67 -2.80 -17.11
N ASP A 7 -12.85 -1.96 -16.06
CA ASP A 7 -14.05 -1.12 -15.93
C ASP A 7 -14.19 -0.06 -17.03
N HIS A 8 -13.08 0.47 -17.57
CA HIS A 8 -13.13 1.51 -18.60
C HIS A 8 -13.56 0.97 -19.98
N GLN A 9 -13.07 -0.19 -20.35
CA GLN A 9 -13.51 -0.82 -21.61
C GLN A 9 -14.97 -1.28 -21.55
N HIS A 10 -15.40 -1.76 -20.37
CA HIS A 10 -16.80 -2.11 -20.13
C HIS A 10 -17.69 -0.88 -20.25
N PHE A 11 -17.27 0.22 -19.68
CA PHE A 11 -18.01 1.50 -19.73
C PHE A 11 -18.08 2.09 -21.14
N ILE A 12 -17.00 2.09 -21.91
CA ILE A 12 -17.04 2.53 -23.32
C ILE A 12 -18.02 1.69 -24.11
N LYS A 13 -18.06 0.37 -23.88
CA LYS A 13 -19.05 -0.51 -24.50
C LYS A 13 -20.48 -0.20 -24.06
N GLU A 14 -20.70 0.08 -22.76
CA GLU A 14 -22.01 0.50 -22.26
C GLU A 14 -22.45 1.85 -22.85
N LEU A 15 -21.54 2.82 -22.96
CA LEU A 15 -21.83 4.09 -23.65
C LEU A 15 -22.21 3.87 -25.10
N GLN A 16 -21.50 3.03 -25.85
CA GLN A 16 -21.81 2.71 -27.24
C GLN A 16 -23.15 1.99 -27.38
N VAL A 17 -23.49 1.10 -26.43
CA VAL A 17 -24.78 0.42 -26.40
C VAL A 17 -25.91 1.41 -26.11
N ASN A 18 -25.74 2.30 -25.12
CA ASN A 18 -26.72 3.31 -24.76
C ASN A 18 -26.91 4.35 -25.87
N GLU A 19 -25.84 4.78 -26.54
CA GLU A 19 -25.90 5.65 -27.71
C GLU A 19 -26.73 5.00 -28.85
N LYS A 20 -26.43 3.73 -29.17
CA LYS A 20 -27.19 2.99 -30.20
C LYS A 20 -28.65 2.83 -29.79
N LEU A 21 -28.95 2.61 -28.53
CA LEU A 21 -30.31 2.46 -28.02
C LEU A 21 -31.06 3.78 -28.11
N ILE A 22 -30.44 4.90 -27.79
CA ILE A 22 -31.01 6.26 -27.92
C ILE A 22 -31.26 6.57 -29.41
N LEU A 23 -30.30 6.32 -30.28
CA LEU A 23 -30.45 6.54 -31.72
C LEU A 23 -31.56 5.64 -32.31
N HIS A 24 -31.69 4.40 -31.87
CA HIS A 24 -32.76 3.49 -32.28
C HIS A 24 -34.14 3.99 -31.84
N HIS A 25 -34.31 4.42 -30.62
CA HIS A 25 -35.54 5.00 -30.09
C HIS A 25 -35.92 6.33 -30.75
N LEU A 26 -34.91 7.18 -31.07
CA LEU A 26 -35.12 8.38 -31.88
C LEU A 26 -35.60 8.06 -33.29
N ALA A 27 -34.99 7.05 -33.94
CA ALA A 27 -35.38 6.63 -35.30
C ALA A 27 -36.80 6.02 -35.34
N GLN A 28 -37.25 5.39 -34.28
CA GLN A 28 -38.60 4.82 -34.17
C GLN A 28 -39.67 5.81 -33.72
N GLY A 29 -39.30 7.07 -33.40
CA GLY A 29 -40.26 8.07 -32.91
C GLY A 29 -40.88 7.72 -31.56
N THR A 30 -40.33 6.77 -30.82
CA THR A 30 -40.85 6.32 -29.53
C THR A 30 -40.39 7.19 -28.34
N LEU A 31 -39.39 8.05 -28.52
CA LEU A 31 -39.00 9.07 -27.58
C LEU A 31 -39.72 10.40 -27.91
N THR A 32 -40.84 10.62 -27.28
CA THR A 32 -41.67 11.79 -27.51
C THR A 32 -41.32 12.98 -26.64
N ASP A 33 -40.44 12.81 -25.63
CA ASP A 33 -40.06 13.89 -24.74
C ASP A 33 -38.59 14.29 -24.93
N PRO A 34 -38.33 15.42 -25.61
CA PRO A 34 -36.96 15.93 -25.82
C PRO A 34 -36.25 16.27 -24.51
N THR A 35 -36.94 16.56 -23.43
CA THR A 35 -36.35 16.93 -22.14
C THR A 35 -35.72 15.70 -21.48
N LEU A 36 -36.34 14.54 -21.61
CA LEU A 36 -35.81 13.28 -21.09
C LEU A 36 -34.50 12.85 -21.80
N ILE A 37 -34.47 13.07 -23.13
CA ILE A 37 -33.26 12.77 -23.92
C ILE A 37 -32.11 13.68 -23.50
N THR A 38 -32.41 14.98 -23.40
CA THR A 38 -31.41 15.98 -22.99
C THR A 38 -30.88 15.70 -21.59
N HIS A 39 -31.76 15.35 -20.66
CA HIS A 39 -31.36 14.99 -19.30
C HIS A 39 -30.43 13.75 -19.28
N LYS A 40 -30.78 12.73 -20.06
CA LYS A 40 -29.97 11.50 -20.14
C LYS A 40 -28.60 11.76 -20.76
N LEU A 41 -28.52 12.55 -21.81
CA LEU A 41 -27.26 12.94 -22.44
C LEU A 41 -26.38 13.76 -21.49
N LEU A 42 -26.94 14.73 -20.77
CA LEU A 42 -26.21 15.50 -19.78
C LEU A 42 -25.68 14.63 -18.64
N THR A 43 -26.48 13.66 -18.17
CA THR A 43 -26.03 12.72 -17.13
C THR A 43 -24.84 11.87 -17.63
N MET A 44 -24.92 11.36 -18.86
CA MET A 44 -23.83 10.58 -19.48
C MET A 44 -22.56 11.43 -19.69
N GLU A 45 -22.72 12.69 -20.12
CA GLU A 45 -21.60 13.62 -20.25
C GLU A 45 -20.91 13.87 -18.91
N MET A 46 -21.69 14.14 -17.85
CA MET A 46 -21.15 14.33 -16.49
C MET A 46 -20.41 13.09 -15.99
N GLU A 47 -20.97 11.89 -16.19
CA GLU A 47 -20.33 10.64 -15.80
C GLU A 47 -19.03 10.42 -16.57
N LEU A 48 -19.01 10.70 -17.87
CA LEU A 48 -17.81 10.59 -18.69
C LEU A 48 -16.73 11.55 -18.23
N GLN A 49 -17.10 12.82 -18.00
CA GLN A 49 -16.17 13.85 -17.52
C GLN A 49 -15.55 13.43 -16.18
N GLN A 50 -16.37 12.99 -15.23
CA GLN A 50 -15.89 12.54 -13.92
C GLN A 50 -14.90 11.37 -14.04
N ARG A 51 -15.15 10.41 -14.93
CA ARG A 51 -14.25 9.28 -15.15
C ARG A 51 -12.94 9.69 -15.83
N VAL A 52 -13.00 10.63 -16.77
CA VAL A 52 -11.80 11.18 -17.40
C VAL A 52 -10.94 11.92 -16.38
N GLU A 53 -11.55 12.74 -15.53
CA GLU A 53 -10.87 13.45 -14.45
C GLU A 53 -10.19 12.48 -13.48
N LEU A 54 -10.89 11.40 -13.10
CA LEU A 54 -10.35 10.35 -12.23
C LEU A 54 -9.16 9.64 -12.90
N ALA A 55 -9.25 9.31 -14.18
CA ALA A 55 -8.17 8.68 -14.92
C ALA A 55 -6.94 9.60 -15.03
N VAL A 56 -7.15 10.88 -15.34
CA VAL A 56 -6.07 11.88 -15.41
C VAL A 56 -5.41 12.03 -14.06
N HIS A 57 -6.19 12.15 -12.98
CA HIS A 57 -5.65 12.22 -11.61
C HIS A 57 -4.84 10.96 -11.28
N GLY A 58 -5.35 9.78 -11.62
CA GLY A 58 -4.64 8.52 -11.42
C GLY A 58 -3.28 8.48 -12.12
N VAL A 59 -3.22 8.94 -13.38
CA VAL A 59 -1.94 9.02 -14.12
C VAL A 59 -0.99 10.03 -13.48
N GLN A 60 -1.48 11.20 -13.05
CA GLN A 60 -0.65 12.20 -12.38
C GLN A 60 -0.07 11.67 -11.07
N MET A 61 -0.88 10.97 -10.26
CA MET A 61 -0.39 10.34 -9.03
C MET A 61 0.62 9.23 -9.32
N ALA A 62 0.41 8.43 -10.37
CA ALA A 62 1.36 7.42 -10.80
C ALA A 62 2.72 8.02 -11.23
N GLN A 63 2.72 9.18 -11.89
CA GLN A 63 3.95 9.92 -12.21
C GLN A 63 4.69 10.37 -10.94
N LEU A 64 3.97 10.66 -9.86
CA LEU A 64 4.53 10.95 -8.54
C LEU A 64 4.88 9.67 -7.75
N ARG A 65 4.78 8.50 -8.37
CA ARG A 65 5.00 7.18 -7.77
C ARG A 65 4.08 6.90 -6.57
N ARG A 66 2.87 7.42 -6.60
CA ARG A 66 1.87 7.24 -5.55
C ARG A 66 0.58 6.68 -6.10
N LEU A 67 -0.07 5.84 -5.32
CA LEU A 67 -1.40 5.33 -5.63
C LEU A 67 -2.44 6.38 -5.27
N ALA A 68 -3.30 6.74 -6.23
CA ALA A 68 -4.40 7.65 -5.97
C ALA A 68 -5.50 6.95 -5.15
N ALA A 69 -5.90 7.57 -4.03
CA ALA A 69 -6.86 6.96 -3.10
C ALA A 69 -8.29 6.87 -3.68
N ASP A 70 -8.61 7.71 -4.63
CA ASP A 70 -9.90 7.76 -5.32
C ASP A 70 -10.04 6.74 -6.46
N LEU A 71 -8.93 6.12 -6.89
CA LEU A 71 -8.95 5.05 -7.89
C LEU A 71 -9.44 3.70 -7.35
N ILE A 72 -9.30 3.46 -6.06
CA ILE A 72 -9.57 2.16 -5.44
C ILE A 72 -10.64 2.33 -4.37
N PRO A 73 -11.85 1.79 -4.57
CA PRO A 73 -12.87 1.75 -3.52
C PRO A 73 -12.36 1.02 -2.26
N ALA A 74 -12.80 1.46 -1.08
CA ALA A 74 -12.35 0.88 0.19
C ALA A 74 -12.56 -0.65 0.29
N SER A 75 -13.64 -1.16 -0.32
CA SER A 75 -13.90 -2.61 -0.37
C SER A 75 -12.86 -3.37 -1.19
N GLN A 76 -12.44 -2.81 -2.33
CA GLN A 76 -11.40 -3.39 -3.17
C GLN A 76 -10.02 -3.29 -2.50
N LEU A 77 -9.73 -2.18 -1.81
CA LEU A 77 -8.50 -1.99 -1.05
C LEU A 77 -8.34 -3.06 0.04
N ASN A 78 -9.41 -3.32 0.80
CA ASN A 78 -9.41 -4.36 1.82
C ASN A 78 -9.16 -5.75 1.23
N SER A 79 -9.87 -6.08 0.15
CA SER A 79 -9.68 -7.37 -0.54
C SER A 79 -8.27 -7.53 -1.11
N LEU A 80 -7.69 -6.45 -1.64
CA LEU A 80 -6.31 -6.44 -2.10
C LEU A 80 -5.34 -6.69 -0.95
N TYR A 81 -5.51 -5.98 0.17
CA TYR A 81 -4.67 -6.12 1.35
C TYR A 81 -4.72 -7.54 1.93
N GLU A 82 -5.91 -8.14 2.01
CA GLU A 82 -6.07 -9.54 2.43
C GLU A 82 -5.32 -10.51 1.51
N ARG A 83 -5.45 -10.35 0.20
CA ARG A 83 -4.72 -11.18 -0.78
C ARG A 83 -3.20 -11.05 -0.63
N ILE A 84 -2.69 -9.83 -0.46
CA ILE A 84 -1.26 -9.57 -0.24
C ILE A 84 -0.82 -10.25 1.07
N THR A 85 -1.60 -10.13 2.13
CA THR A 85 -1.30 -10.73 3.43
C THR A 85 -1.22 -12.25 3.35
N VAL A 86 -2.19 -12.88 2.71
CA VAL A 86 -2.19 -14.34 2.50
C VAL A 86 -0.97 -14.78 1.69
N GLN A 87 -0.63 -14.05 0.64
CA GLN A 87 0.54 -14.38 -0.19
C GLN A 87 1.86 -14.20 0.58
N ALA A 88 1.99 -13.15 1.38
CA ALA A 88 3.16 -12.95 2.24
C ALA A 88 3.31 -14.09 3.26
N GLN A 89 2.22 -14.51 3.90
CA GLN A 89 2.22 -15.63 4.84
C GLN A 89 2.65 -16.95 4.18
N GLN A 90 2.18 -17.22 2.96
CA GLN A 90 2.61 -18.41 2.19
C GLN A 90 4.12 -18.40 1.92
N MET A 91 4.70 -17.22 1.70
CA MET A 91 6.14 -17.05 1.52
C MET A 91 6.91 -16.97 2.85
N LYS A 92 6.25 -17.11 4.00
CA LYS A 92 6.82 -16.89 5.34
C LYS A 92 7.45 -15.51 5.51
N HIS A 93 6.78 -14.51 4.96
CA HIS A 93 7.14 -13.11 5.08
C HIS A 93 6.11 -12.38 5.95
N LYS A 94 6.57 -11.42 6.72
CA LYS A 94 5.73 -10.47 7.42
C LYS A 94 5.69 -9.16 6.65
N LEU A 95 4.49 -8.63 6.43
CA LEU A 95 4.31 -7.30 5.84
C LEU A 95 4.73 -6.22 6.84
N LEU A 96 5.28 -5.13 6.31
CA LEU A 96 5.58 -3.92 7.10
C LEU A 96 4.39 -2.95 7.15
N THR A 97 3.40 -3.16 6.30
CA THR A 97 2.13 -2.44 6.32
C THR A 97 1.21 -3.08 7.36
N GLU A 98 0.60 -2.26 8.23
CA GLU A 98 -0.26 -2.76 9.32
C GLU A 98 -1.75 -2.68 8.96
N VAL A 99 -2.12 -1.70 8.16
CA VAL A 99 -3.50 -1.45 7.77
C VAL A 99 -3.63 -1.25 6.25
N PRO A 100 -4.80 -1.52 5.65
CA PRO A 100 -5.01 -1.38 4.21
C PRO A 100 -4.68 0.02 3.66
N SER A 101 -4.93 1.07 4.43
CA SER A 101 -4.63 2.45 4.03
C SER A 101 -3.14 2.75 3.84
N ASP A 102 -2.25 1.95 4.44
CA ASP A 102 -0.81 2.10 4.26
C ASP A 102 -0.39 1.86 2.80
N LEU A 103 -1.19 1.09 2.04
CA LEU A 103 -0.92 0.82 0.63
C LEU A 103 -0.86 2.11 -0.21
N PHE A 104 -1.58 3.17 0.18
CA PHE A 104 -1.53 4.47 -0.51
C PHE A 104 -0.23 5.24 -0.28
N GLN A 105 0.53 4.88 0.74
CA GLN A 105 1.82 5.51 1.05
C GLN A 105 2.99 4.79 0.37
N LEU A 106 2.74 3.60 -0.18
CA LEU A 106 3.77 2.81 -0.83
C LEU A 106 4.14 3.39 -2.19
N GLU A 107 5.38 3.16 -2.58
CA GLU A 107 5.88 3.51 -3.90
C GLU A 107 5.26 2.60 -4.95
N ILE A 108 4.84 3.18 -6.06
CA ILE A 108 4.38 2.45 -7.23
C ILE A 108 5.28 2.71 -8.43
N SER A 109 5.35 1.72 -9.32
CA SER A 109 5.83 1.87 -10.67
C SER A 109 4.66 1.67 -11.63
N TYR A 110 4.76 2.22 -12.85
CA TYR A 110 3.73 1.99 -13.86
C TYR A 110 4.36 1.72 -15.22
N PHE A 111 3.64 1.00 -16.05
CA PHE A 111 3.97 0.82 -17.46
C PHE A 111 2.69 0.73 -18.29
N TYR A 112 2.83 1.00 -19.57
CA TYR A 112 1.75 0.96 -20.56
C TYR A 112 2.03 -0.15 -21.57
N ASP A 113 1.08 -1.03 -21.84
CA ASP A 113 1.21 -2.16 -22.76
C ASP A 113 0.58 -1.93 -24.16
N GLY A 114 0.08 -0.72 -24.42
CA GLY A 114 -0.63 -0.33 -25.63
C GLY A 114 -2.15 -0.25 -25.45
N GLU A 115 -2.70 -0.93 -24.47
CA GLU A 115 -4.13 -0.93 -24.15
C GLU A 115 -4.41 -0.49 -22.71
N ASN A 116 -3.55 -0.88 -21.76
CA ASN A 116 -3.76 -0.70 -20.33
C ASN A 116 -2.57 -0.02 -19.67
N ILE A 117 -2.85 0.73 -18.61
CA ILE A 117 -1.83 1.22 -17.69
C ILE A 117 -1.77 0.25 -16.50
N HIS A 118 -0.63 -0.40 -16.32
CA HIS A 118 -0.38 -1.30 -15.22
C HIS A 118 0.30 -0.56 -14.08
N LEU A 119 -0.25 -0.68 -12.88
CA LEU A 119 0.33 -0.15 -11.67
C LEU A 119 0.96 -1.30 -10.87
N LEU A 120 2.25 -1.19 -10.56
CA LEU A 120 3.00 -2.13 -9.74
C LEU A 120 3.20 -1.52 -8.36
N LEU A 121 2.58 -2.11 -7.36
CA LEU A 121 2.72 -1.68 -5.97
C LEU A 121 3.89 -2.42 -5.32
N HIS A 122 4.85 -1.67 -4.79
CA HIS A 122 6.01 -2.22 -4.09
C HIS A 122 5.68 -2.42 -2.61
N VAL A 123 5.28 -3.64 -2.24
CA VAL A 123 4.90 -3.96 -0.87
C VAL A 123 6.11 -4.47 -0.08
N PRO A 124 6.60 -3.71 0.93
CA PRO A 124 7.74 -4.12 1.71
C PRO A 124 7.36 -5.28 2.63
N SER A 125 8.16 -6.34 2.58
CA SER A 125 7.99 -7.51 3.44
C SER A 125 9.34 -8.04 3.90
N ILE A 126 9.37 -8.66 5.06
CA ILE A 126 10.59 -9.23 5.68
C ILE A 126 10.36 -10.72 5.95
N PRO A 127 11.35 -11.59 5.65
CA PRO A 127 11.30 -12.98 6.07
C PRO A 127 11.15 -13.09 7.60
N GLU A 128 10.23 -13.91 8.09
CA GLU A 128 9.98 -14.06 9.53
C GLU A 128 11.23 -14.49 10.32
N ASN A 129 12.09 -15.29 9.71
CA ASN A 129 13.33 -15.75 10.32
C ASN A 129 14.43 -14.68 10.42
N SER A 130 14.28 -13.56 9.72
CA SER A 130 15.22 -12.43 9.71
C SER A 130 14.83 -11.32 10.70
N MET A 131 13.72 -11.49 11.40
CA MET A 131 13.25 -10.46 12.34
C MET A 131 13.96 -10.57 13.68
N LEU A 132 14.43 -9.43 14.16
CA LEU A 132 14.99 -9.27 15.48
C LEU A 132 14.06 -8.40 16.33
N ARG A 133 13.85 -8.79 17.56
CA ARG A 133 13.17 -7.95 18.55
C ARG A 133 14.22 -7.10 19.26
N LEU A 134 14.03 -5.79 19.26
CA LEU A 134 14.89 -4.87 19.96
C LEU A 134 14.36 -4.58 21.35
N LEU A 135 15.20 -4.77 22.36
CA LEU A 135 14.91 -4.47 23.76
C LEU A 135 15.88 -3.39 24.23
N LYS A 136 15.36 -2.30 24.75
CA LYS A 136 16.18 -1.26 25.36
C LYS A 136 16.62 -1.71 26.75
N LEU A 137 17.92 -1.70 27.00
CA LEU A 137 18.51 -2.02 28.28
C LEU A 137 18.52 -0.77 29.16
N HIS A 138 17.98 -0.89 30.36
CA HIS A 138 18.05 0.17 31.36
C HIS A 138 19.01 -0.27 32.46
N PRO A 139 20.03 0.51 32.77
CA PRO A 139 20.92 0.21 33.89
C PRO A 139 20.14 0.28 35.19
N PHE A 140 20.34 -0.71 36.02
CA PHE A 140 19.71 -0.84 37.33
C PHE A 140 20.76 -0.62 38.41
N PRO A 141 20.51 0.19 39.46
CA PRO A 141 21.42 0.36 40.57
C PRO A 141 21.66 -0.94 41.32
N LEU A 142 22.91 -1.37 41.39
CA LEU A 142 23.32 -2.57 42.14
C LEU A 142 23.85 -2.13 43.51
N PRO A 143 23.28 -2.57 44.62
CA PRO A 143 23.80 -2.25 45.93
C PRO A 143 25.13 -2.95 46.17
N ILE A 144 26.15 -2.19 46.54
CA ILE A 144 27.46 -2.71 46.97
C ILE A 144 27.44 -2.97 48.48
N ASN A 145 26.83 -2.07 49.22
CA ASN A 145 26.62 -2.21 50.66
C ASN A 145 25.40 -1.37 51.09
N SER A 146 25.14 -1.28 52.40
CA SER A 146 23.98 -0.55 52.92
C SER A 146 23.92 0.95 52.53
N ASN A 147 25.05 1.54 52.16
CA ASN A 147 25.15 2.99 51.92
C ASN A 147 25.49 3.36 50.47
N PHE A 148 25.89 2.40 49.67
CA PHE A 148 26.35 2.66 48.29
C PHE A 148 25.75 1.71 47.28
N SER A 149 25.35 2.28 46.14
CA SER A 149 24.96 1.51 44.96
C SER A 149 25.75 2.00 43.73
N VAL A 150 26.00 1.12 42.79
CA VAL A 150 26.67 1.42 41.54
C VAL A 150 25.68 1.24 40.41
N ILE A 151 25.62 2.21 39.51
CA ILE A 151 24.87 2.09 38.25
C ILE A 151 25.88 1.65 37.18
N PRO A 152 25.73 0.41 36.63
CA PRO A 152 26.64 -0.07 35.60
C PRO A 152 26.50 0.79 34.32
N SER A 153 27.64 1.14 33.72
CA SER A 153 27.67 1.80 32.43
C SER A 153 27.41 0.78 31.33
N ILE A 154 26.38 1.02 30.53
CA ILE A 154 26.02 0.17 29.38
C ILE A 154 26.47 0.92 28.11
N ARG A 155 27.44 0.38 27.37
CA ARG A 155 27.89 0.96 26.10
C ARG A 155 26.89 0.76 24.99
N ASN A 156 26.35 -0.47 24.90
CA ASN A 156 25.37 -0.87 23.90
C ASN A 156 24.04 -1.05 24.63
N ASP A 157 23.15 -0.09 24.46
CA ASP A 157 21.91 0.04 25.22
C ASP A 157 20.72 -0.72 24.62
N ILE A 158 20.95 -1.40 23.48
CA ILE A 158 19.91 -2.18 22.79
C ILE A 158 20.36 -3.63 22.67
N LEU A 159 19.47 -4.55 23.08
CA LEU A 159 19.61 -5.98 22.88
C LEU A 159 18.71 -6.43 21.74
N ALA A 160 19.32 -6.93 20.67
CA ALA A 160 18.61 -7.54 19.55
C ALA A 160 18.50 -9.05 19.78
N ILE A 161 17.26 -9.57 19.77
CA ILE A 161 16.99 -11.00 20.00
C ILE A 161 16.21 -11.52 18.81
N SER A 162 16.58 -12.71 18.30
CA SER A 162 15.81 -13.38 17.25
C SER A 162 14.36 -13.61 17.68
N ALA A 163 13.42 -13.15 16.87
CA ALA A 163 11.98 -13.18 17.19
C ALA A 163 11.34 -14.57 16.97
N GLY A 164 11.99 -15.47 16.23
CA GLY A 164 11.46 -16.81 15.95
C GLY A 164 12.55 -17.77 15.54
N GLY A 165 12.43 -19.02 15.99
CA GLY A 165 13.28 -20.11 15.55
C GLY A 165 14.20 -20.71 16.62
N GLN A 166 14.78 -21.87 16.29
CA GLN A 166 15.62 -22.66 17.20
C GLN A 166 16.98 -22.03 17.50
N THR A 167 17.42 -21.08 16.70
CA THR A 167 18.68 -20.34 16.86
C THR A 167 18.41 -19.01 17.54
N ARG A 168 18.76 -18.92 18.81
CA ARG A 168 18.71 -17.67 19.58
C ARG A 168 19.95 -16.84 19.26
N TYR A 169 19.85 -15.94 18.32
CA TYR A 169 20.85 -14.89 18.18
C TYR A 169 20.52 -13.75 19.14
N SER A 170 21.51 -13.34 19.93
CA SER A 170 21.41 -12.10 20.69
C SER A 170 22.67 -11.29 20.39
N SER A 171 22.49 -10.04 20.07
CA SER A 171 23.59 -9.10 19.87
C SER A 171 23.27 -7.79 20.62
N GLN A 172 24.29 -7.20 21.22
CA GLN A 172 24.17 -5.87 21.78
C GLN A 172 24.59 -4.85 20.73
N ILE A 173 23.68 -3.94 20.41
CA ILE A 173 23.90 -2.84 19.47
C ILE A 173 23.72 -1.50 20.18
N SER A 174 24.35 -0.48 19.65
CA SER A 174 24.17 0.88 20.14
C SER A 174 22.96 1.53 19.45
N SER A 175 22.30 2.44 20.13
CA SER A 175 21.29 3.31 19.51
C SER A 175 21.84 4.10 18.30
N VAL A 176 23.15 4.35 18.28
CA VAL A 176 23.84 5.01 17.16
C VAL A 176 23.84 4.12 15.90
N ASP A 177 23.94 2.80 16.05
CA ASP A 177 23.95 1.87 14.94
C ASP A 177 22.60 1.85 14.21
N LEU A 178 21.50 2.20 14.88
CA LEU A 178 20.17 2.31 14.31
C LEU A 178 19.96 3.60 13.51
N LEU A 179 20.80 4.61 13.65
CA LEU A 179 20.67 5.86 12.89
C LEU A 179 20.90 5.67 11.38
N GLY A 180 21.65 4.63 11.00
CA GLY A 180 21.84 4.24 9.60
C GLY A 180 20.71 3.39 9.02
N CYS A 181 19.73 3.01 9.83
CA CYS A 181 18.62 2.15 9.40
C CYS A 181 17.41 3.00 8.97
N HIS A 182 16.69 2.52 7.97
CA HIS A 182 15.41 3.13 7.58
C HIS A 182 14.32 2.70 8.57
N SER A 183 13.57 3.65 9.13
CA SER A 183 12.50 3.35 10.09
C SER A 183 11.14 3.46 9.42
N VAL A 184 10.34 2.38 9.50
CA VAL A 184 8.95 2.32 9.02
C VAL A 184 8.10 1.67 10.11
N ASN A 185 7.07 2.35 10.61
CA ASN A 185 6.10 1.81 11.59
C ASN A 185 6.77 1.07 12.75
N ASN A 186 7.73 1.70 13.45
CA ASN A 186 8.49 1.10 14.55
C ASN A 186 9.35 -0.14 14.18
N VAL A 187 9.54 -0.40 12.89
CA VAL A 187 10.45 -1.41 12.37
C VAL A 187 11.67 -0.72 11.77
N TYR A 188 12.86 -1.14 12.19
CA TYR A 188 14.13 -0.66 11.62
C TYR A 188 14.57 -1.61 10.52
N LEU A 189 14.72 -1.08 9.32
CA LEU A 189 15.27 -1.77 8.16
C LEU A 189 16.74 -1.38 8.04
N CYS A 190 17.61 -2.27 8.44
CA CYS A 190 19.03 -2.04 8.36
C CYS A 190 19.58 -2.81 7.16
N GLU A 191 20.40 -2.16 6.36
CA GLU A 191 21.18 -2.85 5.36
C GLU A 191 22.11 -3.84 6.05
N LYS A 192 22.22 -5.05 5.48
CA LYS A 192 23.15 -6.05 5.97
C LYS A 192 24.56 -5.51 5.74
N SER A 193 25.10 -4.78 6.72
CA SER A 193 26.52 -4.45 6.74
C SER A 193 27.26 -5.78 6.73
N GLY A 194 27.99 -6.05 5.64
CA GLY A 194 28.77 -7.27 5.51
C GLY A 194 29.72 -7.38 6.70
N VAL A 195 29.50 -8.39 7.52
CA VAL A 195 30.50 -8.99 8.39
C VAL A 195 30.98 -10.23 7.72
#